data_dbd1811510c9a0792454c44b019c085a
#
_entry.id   dbd1811510c9a0792454c44b019c085a
#
_cell.length_a   1.000
_cell.length_b   1.000
_cell.length_c   1.000
_cell.angle_alpha   90.00
_cell.angle_beta   90.00
_cell.angle_gamma   90.00
#
_symmetry.space_group_name_H-M   'P 1'
#
loop_
_entity.id
_entity.type
_entity.pdbx_description
1 polymer ?
#
loop_
_entity_poly.entity_id
_entity_poly.type
_entity_poly.pdbx_seq_one_letter_code
_entity_poly.pdbx_strand_id
1 'polypeptide(L)'
;MYHFSKLPAALALVIAAPTHAQERDPQLTLGAFFSPDRIAAAVANSAITAIRTRMELQYDHLSADPLRGIVSISGIVARPLLPYDQARQCEITIERATLSSDFASPFQTTAKLNLNLIGARATLACVERDIALALRTAGYRDVPLDQFKVRASYAYTTGETAIDSTIAINGFGVLDYSASGTILPRLSEFGYPGDPAVRVSRAVVTLKDDGGWAAISQVLPENLRDPVTIRELGTEAVSQFISEGGLRALGAVERNFVGDLMGEVEAFVTNPGEITIQADLPPTGIVIEPDMYNTPQTLIAALGLQARTTPLARTQILSLTDLAAIQTPDTLSNTQRIDFARALLDGSGVPRSSALVPDLLLPLLDDPEFSGPAAALMARMTQDQDVPAAYGYALIAAAAGMPNATAQLDRLEAQMTTQTVLAAQDAYLLQTNAPEPVTLVSGDDPRDLRVLSLAHFAGSGQARSYARAYYYALLAEAAGDIAATSLREEIEARFGARGPAVAKVWTGIAAEMQQRAVTDWINADLPGAYLINN
;
A
#
# COMPACT_ATOMS: atom_id res chain seq x y z
N MET A 1 -25.76 22.63 -11.33
CA MET A 1 -26.14 23.47 -10.19
C MET A 1 -26.78 22.57 -9.14
N TYR A 2 -26.00 21.99 -8.24
CA TYR A 2 -26.51 21.37 -7.03
C TYR A 2 -25.60 21.78 -5.86
N HIS A 3 -26.15 22.59 -5.00
CA HIS A 3 -25.52 23.05 -3.77
C HIS A 3 -25.42 21.90 -2.78
N PHE A 4 -24.22 21.50 -2.41
CA PHE A 4 -23.96 20.81 -1.16
C PHE A 4 -23.56 21.86 -0.11
N SER A 5 -24.54 22.34 0.63
CA SER A 5 -24.30 23.16 1.82
C SER A 5 -24.76 22.39 3.06
N LYS A 6 -23.78 22.21 3.98
CA LYS A 6 -23.97 22.04 5.42
C LYS A 6 -24.68 20.77 5.90
N LEU A 7 -23.87 19.76 6.22
CA LEU A 7 -24.24 18.77 7.22
C LEU A 7 -23.90 19.32 8.61
N PRO A 8 -24.88 19.47 9.51
CA PRO A 8 -24.57 19.61 10.92
C PRO A 8 -24.29 18.22 11.50
N ALA A 9 -23.18 18.11 12.22
CA ALA A 9 -22.88 16.97 13.06
C ALA A 9 -23.93 16.89 14.17
N ALA A 10 -24.89 15.98 14.01
CA ALA A 10 -25.76 15.52 15.08
C ALA A 10 -25.64 14.01 15.13
N LEU A 11 -24.64 13.52 15.87
CA LEU A 11 -24.53 12.13 16.29
C LEU A 11 -25.56 11.87 17.37
N ALA A 12 -26.82 11.64 16.98
CA ALA A 12 -27.85 11.12 17.89
C ALA A 12 -27.69 9.59 17.91
N LEU A 13 -27.04 9.08 18.95
CA LEU A 13 -26.98 7.66 19.28
C LEU A 13 -28.38 7.21 19.67
N VAL A 14 -29.17 6.66 18.73
CA VAL A 14 -30.38 5.92 19.05
C VAL A 14 -29.97 4.49 19.37
N ILE A 15 -29.84 4.20 20.66
CA ILE A 15 -29.68 2.85 21.19
C ILE A 15 -31.07 2.21 21.18
N ALA A 16 -31.43 1.49 20.10
CA ALA A 16 -32.53 0.53 20.14
C ALA A 16 -32.00 -0.76 20.74
N ALA A 17 -32.27 -1.01 22.00
CA ALA A 17 -31.96 -2.26 22.67
C ALA A 17 -32.95 -3.35 22.22
N PRO A 18 -32.51 -4.52 21.72
CA PRO A 18 -33.38 -5.68 21.67
C PRO A 18 -33.54 -6.25 23.09
N THR A 19 -34.79 -6.33 23.54
CA THR A 19 -35.15 -6.97 24.79
C THR A 19 -35.04 -8.48 24.64
N HIS A 20 -33.89 -9.05 24.89
CA HIS A 20 -33.75 -10.43 25.34
C HIS A 20 -33.02 -10.41 26.67
N ALA A 21 -33.69 -11.05 27.66
CA ALA A 21 -33.16 -11.17 29.00
C ALA A 21 -31.80 -11.87 29.00
N GLN A 22 -30.77 -11.08 29.15
CA GLN A 22 -29.42 -11.55 29.43
C GLN A 22 -29.16 -11.32 30.93
N GLU A 23 -28.73 -12.40 31.62
CA GLU A 23 -28.26 -12.33 32.99
C GLU A 23 -27.34 -11.14 33.20
N ARG A 24 -27.62 -10.37 34.23
CA ARG A 24 -26.82 -9.21 34.64
C ARG A 24 -25.44 -9.66 35.09
N ASP A 25 -24.46 -9.48 34.28
CA ASP A 25 -23.07 -9.50 34.71
C ASP A 25 -22.72 -8.13 35.30
N PRO A 26 -22.38 -8.05 36.59
CA PRO A 26 -22.22 -6.78 37.28
C PRO A 26 -20.77 -6.31 37.18
N GLN A 27 -20.40 -5.61 36.17
CA GLN A 27 -19.31 -4.61 36.13
C GLN A 27 -18.98 -4.21 34.69
N LEU A 28 -19.82 -3.37 34.12
CA LEU A 28 -19.44 -2.59 32.92
C LEU A 28 -18.44 -1.50 33.37
N THR A 29 -17.17 -1.84 33.41
CA THR A 29 -16.12 -0.82 33.53
C THR A 29 -16.01 -0.04 32.20
N LEU A 30 -15.71 1.26 32.27
CA LEU A 30 -15.45 2.09 31.09
C LEU A 30 -14.46 1.43 30.12
N GLY A 31 -13.45 0.68 30.64
CA GLY A 31 -12.51 -0.10 29.82
C GLY A 31 -13.15 -1.24 29.02
N ALA A 32 -14.24 -1.86 29.53
CA ALA A 32 -14.96 -2.88 28.77
C ALA A 32 -15.82 -2.27 27.63
N PHE A 33 -16.19 -0.98 27.74
CA PHE A 33 -16.93 -0.27 26.71
C PHE A 33 -16.04 0.09 25.50
N PHE A 34 -14.76 0.38 25.76
CA PHE A 34 -13.75 0.71 24.74
C PHE A 34 -12.85 -0.49 24.40
N SER A 35 -13.31 -1.73 24.61
CA SER A 35 -12.54 -2.89 24.18
C SER A 35 -12.37 -2.89 22.65
N PRO A 36 -11.17 -3.23 22.12
CA PRO A 36 -10.89 -3.24 20.69
C PRO A 36 -11.90 -4.03 19.85
N ASP A 37 -12.41 -5.14 20.41
CA ASP A 37 -13.40 -6.03 19.76
C ASP A 37 -14.75 -5.31 19.57
N ARG A 38 -15.19 -4.51 20.55
CA ARG A 38 -16.44 -3.74 20.45
C ARG A 38 -16.31 -2.60 19.47
N ILE A 39 -15.15 -1.94 19.42
CA ILE A 39 -14.88 -0.89 18.44
C ILE A 39 -14.88 -1.51 17.03
N ALA A 40 -14.18 -2.62 16.83
CA ALA A 40 -14.16 -3.31 15.54
C ALA A 40 -15.56 -3.77 15.11
N ALA A 41 -16.36 -4.32 16.04
CA ALA A 41 -17.75 -4.69 15.77
C ALA A 41 -18.63 -3.47 15.46
N ALA A 42 -18.42 -2.33 16.13
CA ALA A 42 -19.16 -1.09 15.85
C ALA A 42 -18.84 -0.54 14.45
N VAL A 43 -17.57 -0.57 14.04
CA VAL A 43 -17.13 -0.19 12.68
C VAL A 43 -17.74 -1.13 11.64
N ALA A 44 -17.70 -2.44 11.88
CA ALA A 44 -18.31 -3.43 11.00
C ALA A 44 -19.83 -3.22 10.86
N ASN A 45 -20.53 -2.99 11.97
CA ASN A 45 -21.96 -2.70 11.97
C ASN A 45 -22.30 -1.40 11.23
N SER A 46 -21.44 -0.37 11.35
CA SER A 46 -21.60 0.88 10.60
C SER A 46 -21.45 0.67 9.11
N ALA A 47 -20.46 -0.14 8.67
CA ALA A 47 -20.29 -0.52 7.28
C ALA A 47 -21.49 -1.34 6.75
N ILE A 48 -21.98 -2.31 7.53
CA ILE A 48 -23.19 -3.07 7.20
C ILE A 48 -24.41 -2.15 7.06
N THR A 49 -24.55 -1.14 7.94
CA THR A 49 -25.62 -0.16 7.85
C THR A 49 -25.52 0.67 6.58
N ALA A 50 -24.32 1.08 6.19
CA ALA A 50 -24.09 1.77 4.93
C ALA A 50 -24.45 0.90 3.71
N ILE A 51 -24.12 -0.40 3.74
CA ILE A 51 -24.50 -1.36 2.69
C ILE A 51 -26.03 -1.51 2.62
N ARG A 52 -26.71 -1.55 3.75
CA ARG A 52 -28.18 -1.61 3.83
C ARG A 52 -28.91 -0.45 3.16
N THR A 53 -28.23 0.66 2.89
CA THR A 53 -28.82 1.75 2.09
C THR A 53 -28.94 1.41 0.61
N ARG A 54 -28.20 0.40 0.14
CA ARG A 54 -28.14 -0.02 -1.27
C ARG A 54 -28.73 -1.41 -1.55
N MET A 55 -28.86 -2.24 -0.51
CA MET A 55 -29.40 -3.59 -0.61
C MET A 55 -30.05 -4.02 0.71
N GLU A 56 -30.99 -4.92 0.63
CA GLU A 56 -31.50 -5.63 1.82
C GLU A 56 -30.46 -6.67 2.25
N LEU A 57 -29.98 -6.58 3.50
CA LEU A 57 -28.93 -7.45 4.02
C LEU A 57 -29.34 -8.03 5.37
N GLN A 58 -29.31 -9.35 5.48
CA GLN A 58 -29.51 -10.11 6.72
C GLN A 58 -28.28 -10.97 6.97
N TYR A 59 -28.00 -11.31 8.21
CA TYR A 59 -26.93 -12.24 8.59
C TYR A 59 -27.22 -12.85 9.96
N ASP A 60 -26.67 -14.03 10.22
CA ASP A 60 -26.90 -14.75 11.47
C ASP A 60 -25.92 -14.33 12.56
N HIS A 61 -24.64 -14.23 12.24
CA HIS A 61 -23.60 -13.98 13.22
C HIS A 61 -22.48 -13.09 12.67
N LEU A 62 -22.01 -12.16 13.52
CA LEU A 62 -20.85 -11.33 13.28
C LEU A 62 -19.83 -11.58 14.39
N SER A 63 -18.60 -11.89 14.03
CA SER A 63 -17.46 -11.99 14.95
C SER A 63 -16.34 -11.08 14.50
N ALA A 64 -15.63 -10.48 15.46
CA ALA A 64 -14.45 -9.65 15.21
C ALA A 64 -13.32 -10.09 16.13
N ASP A 65 -12.13 -10.29 15.56
CA ASP A 65 -10.87 -10.52 16.28
C ASP A 65 -9.90 -9.38 15.91
N PRO A 66 -9.90 -8.29 16.69
CA PRO A 66 -9.07 -7.12 16.37
C PRO A 66 -7.58 -7.38 16.53
N LEU A 67 -7.17 -8.35 17.36
CA LEU A 67 -5.77 -8.71 17.52
C LEU A 67 -5.19 -9.38 16.26
N ARG A 68 -6.05 -10.10 15.52
CA ARG A 68 -5.70 -10.70 14.23
C ARG A 68 -6.16 -9.86 13.04
N GLY A 69 -6.86 -8.74 13.28
CA GLY A 69 -7.44 -7.92 12.22
C GLY A 69 -8.49 -8.65 11.39
N ILE A 70 -9.27 -9.57 11.98
CA ILE A 70 -10.23 -10.41 11.26
C ILE A 70 -11.65 -10.05 11.68
N VAL A 71 -12.52 -9.83 10.68
CA VAL A 71 -13.97 -9.76 10.85
C VAL A 71 -14.60 -10.85 10.02
N SER A 72 -15.49 -11.64 10.62
CA SER A 72 -16.20 -12.72 9.95
C SER A 72 -17.70 -12.57 10.13
N ILE A 73 -18.45 -12.71 9.04
CA ILE A 73 -19.91 -12.66 9.02
C ILE A 73 -20.39 -13.97 8.42
N SER A 74 -21.36 -14.63 9.05
CA SER A 74 -21.92 -15.90 8.57
C SER A 74 -23.43 -15.82 8.39
N GLY A 75 -23.97 -16.70 7.54
CA GLY A 75 -25.38 -16.78 7.22
C GLY A 75 -25.91 -15.51 6.53
N ILE A 76 -25.16 -14.99 5.57
CA ILE A 76 -25.52 -13.75 4.89
C ILE A 76 -26.56 -14.03 3.81
N VAL A 77 -27.63 -13.23 3.82
CA VAL A 77 -28.63 -13.16 2.75
C VAL A 77 -28.69 -11.70 2.29
N ALA A 78 -28.33 -11.46 1.04
CA ALA A 78 -28.32 -10.15 0.42
C ALA A 78 -29.28 -10.10 -0.78
N ARG A 79 -30.11 -9.05 -0.84
CA ARG A 79 -31.02 -8.78 -1.96
C ARG A 79 -30.70 -7.39 -2.52
N PRO A 80 -29.84 -7.32 -3.54
CA PRO A 80 -29.49 -6.05 -4.17
C PRO A 80 -30.69 -5.45 -4.92
N LEU A 81 -30.75 -4.14 -4.99
CA LEU A 81 -31.74 -3.42 -5.78
C LEU A 81 -31.25 -3.30 -7.23
N LEU A 82 -31.64 -4.23 -8.08
CA LEU A 82 -31.22 -4.26 -9.48
C LEU A 82 -32.30 -3.62 -10.37
N PRO A 83 -31.94 -2.76 -11.34
CA PRO A 83 -32.90 -2.06 -12.20
C PRO A 83 -33.76 -3.01 -13.04
N TYR A 84 -33.23 -4.19 -13.39
CA TYR A 84 -33.92 -5.21 -14.19
C TYR A 84 -34.71 -6.22 -13.35
N ASP A 85 -34.47 -6.29 -12.04
CA ASP A 85 -35.19 -7.19 -11.11
C ASP A 85 -36.30 -6.44 -10.36
N GLN A 86 -37.35 -6.06 -11.07
CA GLN A 86 -38.50 -5.35 -10.48
C GLN A 86 -39.25 -6.20 -9.44
N ALA A 87 -39.20 -7.53 -9.58
CA ALA A 87 -39.86 -8.46 -8.66
C ALA A 87 -39.02 -8.77 -7.39
N ARG A 88 -37.81 -8.22 -7.27
CA ARG A 88 -36.87 -8.43 -6.16
C ARG A 88 -36.62 -9.92 -5.87
N GLN A 89 -36.41 -10.69 -6.91
CA GLN A 89 -36.13 -12.12 -6.84
C GLN A 89 -34.64 -12.45 -6.76
N CYS A 90 -33.78 -11.44 -6.99
CA CYS A 90 -32.34 -11.61 -6.80
C CYS A 90 -32.04 -11.81 -5.32
N GLU A 91 -31.53 -12.97 -5.00
CA GLU A 91 -31.05 -13.33 -3.67
C GLU A 91 -29.65 -13.93 -3.79
N ILE A 92 -28.73 -13.38 -2.99
CA ILE A 92 -27.36 -13.86 -2.85
C ILE A 92 -27.23 -14.39 -1.43
N THR A 93 -26.94 -15.67 -1.30
CA THR A 93 -26.64 -16.31 -0.01
C THR A 93 -25.15 -16.55 0.11
N ILE A 94 -24.56 -16.30 1.29
CA ILE A 94 -23.13 -16.52 1.54
C ILE A 94 -23.01 -17.21 2.91
N GLU A 95 -22.41 -18.39 2.94
CA GLU A 95 -22.19 -19.12 4.19
C GLU A 95 -21.27 -18.34 5.13
N ARG A 96 -20.17 -17.80 4.60
CA ARG A 96 -19.23 -17.00 5.37
C ARG A 96 -18.51 -15.97 4.49
N ALA A 97 -18.48 -14.74 4.97
CA ALA A 97 -17.60 -13.70 4.47
C ALA A 97 -16.55 -13.39 5.54
N THR A 98 -15.28 -13.46 5.18
CA THR A 98 -14.15 -13.11 6.07
C THR A 98 -13.39 -11.95 5.49
N LEU A 99 -13.28 -10.87 6.26
CA LEU A 99 -12.45 -9.72 5.97
C LEU A 99 -11.27 -9.75 6.91
N SER A 100 -10.05 -9.78 6.39
CA SER A 100 -8.84 -9.65 7.19
C SER A 100 -8.01 -8.45 6.75
N SER A 101 -7.39 -7.82 7.72
CA SER A 101 -6.57 -6.64 7.50
C SER A 101 -5.45 -6.57 8.54
N ASP A 102 -4.32 -6.03 8.13
CA ASP A 102 -3.14 -5.88 8.99
C ASP A 102 -3.20 -4.61 9.88
N PHE A 103 -4.39 -4.07 10.18
CA PHE A 103 -4.55 -2.83 10.98
C PHE A 103 -3.99 -2.90 12.40
N ALA A 104 -3.49 -4.05 12.84
CA ALA A 104 -2.99 -4.25 14.20
C ALA A 104 -1.67 -3.52 14.50
N SER A 105 -0.91 -3.12 13.48
CA SER A 105 0.36 -2.41 13.69
C SER A 105 0.20 -0.90 13.39
N PRO A 106 0.38 -0.01 14.38
CA PRO A 106 0.28 1.43 14.18
C PRO A 106 1.39 2.02 13.29
N PHE A 107 2.43 1.22 12.99
CA PHE A 107 3.59 1.64 12.20
C PHE A 107 3.60 1.06 10.80
N GLN A 108 2.48 0.49 10.33
CA GLN A 108 2.40 -0.03 8.98
C GLN A 108 2.51 1.07 7.94
N THR A 109 3.35 0.83 6.94
CA THR A 109 3.46 1.69 5.76
C THR A 109 2.52 1.26 4.63
N THR A 110 1.92 0.07 4.75
CA THR A 110 1.03 -0.50 3.75
C THR A 110 -0.17 -1.13 4.42
N ALA A 111 -1.37 -0.68 4.07
CA ALA A 111 -2.61 -1.39 4.42
C ALA A 111 -2.80 -2.59 3.49
N LYS A 112 -3.21 -3.72 4.05
CA LYS A 112 -3.61 -4.91 3.29
C LYS A 112 -5.00 -5.31 3.70
N LEU A 113 -5.83 -5.60 2.71
CA LEU A 113 -7.21 -6.03 2.88
C LEU A 113 -7.41 -7.33 2.12
N ASN A 114 -7.92 -8.36 2.79
CA ASN A 114 -8.28 -9.61 2.14
C ASN A 114 -9.75 -9.91 2.44
N LEU A 115 -10.55 -10.03 1.39
CA LEU A 115 -11.93 -10.48 1.46
C LEU A 115 -12.01 -11.90 0.88
N ASN A 116 -12.61 -12.81 1.60
CA ASN A 116 -12.86 -14.18 1.16
C ASN A 116 -14.31 -14.54 1.44
N LEU A 117 -15.03 -14.98 0.41
CA LEU A 117 -16.39 -15.51 0.52
C LEU A 117 -16.36 -17.02 0.30
N ILE A 118 -17.11 -17.75 1.12
CA ILE A 118 -17.25 -19.20 1.07
C ILE A 118 -18.73 -19.53 0.98
N GLY A 119 -19.07 -20.48 0.09
CA GLY A 119 -20.43 -20.96 -0.09
C GLY A 119 -21.38 -19.87 -0.60
N ALA A 120 -20.89 -18.98 -1.45
CA ALA A 120 -21.73 -17.95 -2.05
C ALA A 120 -22.57 -18.56 -3.21
N ARG A 121 -23.86 -18.19 -3.27
CA ARG A 121 -24.79 -18.59 -4.33
C ARG A 121 -25.65 -17.39 -4.69
N ALA A 122 -25.88 -17.21 -5.98
CA ALA A 122 -26.78 -16.17 -6.49
C ALA A 122 -27.92 -16.83 -7.29
N THR A 123 -29.16 -16.41 -7.06
CA THR A 123 -30.28 -16.84 -7.90
C THR A 123 -30.11 -16.31 -9.33
N LEU A 124 -30.68 -16.97 -10.32
CA LEU A 124 -30.63 -16.52 -11.71
C LEU A 124 -31.30 -15.16 -11.94
N ALA A 125 -32.11 -14.67 -11.03
CA ALA A 125 -32.67 -13.34 -11.05
C ALA A 125 -31.62 -12.22 -10.78
N CYS A 126 -30.43 -12.61 -10.30
CA CYS A 126 -29.30 -11.68 -10.09
C CYS A 126 -28.53 -11.34 -11.38
N VAL A 127 -28.80 -12.03 -12.47
CA VAL A 127 -28.20 -11.76 -13.79
C VAL A 127 -29.25 -11.30 -14.78
N GLU A 128 -28.81 -10.61 -15.83
CA GLU A 128 -29.71 -10.14 -16.87
C GLU A 128 -30.48 -11.29 -17.51
N ARG A 129 -31.68 -10.98 -17.99
CA ARG A 129 -32.68 -11.98 -18.43
C ARG A 129 -32.13 -12.93 -19.49
N ASP A 130 -31.36 -12.43 -20.43
CA ASP A 130 -30.83 -13.24 -21.54
C ASP A 130 -29.75 -14.21 -21.03
N ILE A 131 -28.90 -13.76 -20.13
CA ILE A 131 -27.89 -14.60 -19.44
C ILE A 131 -28.60 -15.63 -18.55
N ALA A 132 -29.60 -15.19 -17.79
CA ALA A 132 -30.39 -16.09 -16.94
C ALA A 132 -31.07 -17.21 -17.73
N LEU A 133 -31.58 -16.87 -18.93
CA LEU A 133 -32.22 -17.86 -19.82
C LEU A 133 -31.17 -18.87 -20.34
N ALA A 134 -30.00 -18.39 -20.77
CA ALA A 134 -28.91 -19.27 -21.22
C ALA A 134 -28.43 -20.20 -20.11
N LEU A 135 -28.20 -19.70 -18.90
CA LEU A 135 -27.78 -20.49 -17.74
C LEU A 135 -28.84 -21.52 -17.34
N ARG A 136 -30.15 -21.13 -17.36
CA ARG A 136 -31.25 -22.05 -17.08
C ARG A 136 -31.34 -23.16 -18.12
N THR A 137 -31.14 -22.85 -19.38
CA THR A 137 -31.17 -23.84 -20.46
C THR A 137 -29.95 -24.77 -20.38
N ALA A 138 -28.80 -24.26 -19.91
CA ALA A 138 -27.60 -25.05 -19.58
C ALA A 138 -27.76 -25.89 -18.29
N GLY A 139 -28.94 -25.85 -17.62
CA GLY A 139 -29.26 -26.69 -16.45
C GLY A 139 -28.95 -26.05 -15.09
N TYR A 140 -28.47 -24.81 -15.06
CA TYR A 140 -28.20 -24.09 -13.80
C TYR A 140 -29.52 -23.58 -13.19
N ARG A 141 -29.67 -23.75 -11.89
CA ARG A 141 -30.80 -23.22 -11.10
C ARG A 141 -30.38 -21.97 -10.32
N ASP A 142 -29.13 -21.91 -9.94
CA ASP A 142 -28.43 -20.83 -9.27
C ASP A 142 -27.02 -20.76 -9.83
N VAL A 143 -26.30 -19.69 -9.51
CA VAL A 143 -24.89 -19.50 -9.84
C VAL A 143 -24.09 -19.72 -8.56
N PRO A 144 -23.45 -20.89 -8.38
CA PRO A 144 -22.57 -21.12 -7.25
C PRO A 144 -21.26 -20.35 -7.46
N LEU A 145 -20.84 -19.57 -6.45
CA LEU A 145 -19.54 -18.94 -6.39
C LEU A 145 -18.69 -19.75 -5.40
N ASP A 146 -17.93 -20.70 -5.91
CA ASP A 146 -17.14 -21.60 -5.07
C ASP A 146 -15.98 -20.88 -4.42
N GLN A 147 -15.41 -19.93 -5.13
CA GLN A 147 -14.39 -19.05 -4.61
C GLN A 147 -14.63 -17.61 -5.07
N PHE A 148 -14.67 -16.71 -4.10
CA PHE A 148 -14.57 -15.28 -4.34
C PHE A 148 -13.54 -14.73 -3.37
N LYS A 149 -12.42 -14.28 -3.90
CA LYS A 149 -11.31 -13.76 -3.12
C LYS A 149 -10.83 -12.46 -3.72
N VAL A 150 -10.73 -11.43 -2.87
CA VAL A 150 -10.17 -10.13 -3.24
C VAL A 150 -9.05 -9.81 -2.27
N ARG A 151 -7.91 -9.42 -2.79
CA ARG A 151 -6.80 -8.86 -2.05
C ARG A 151 -6.53 -7.46 -2.55
N ALA A 152 -6.47 -6.51 -1.65
CA ALA A 152 -6.10 -5.14 -1.96
C ALA A 152 -4.96 -4.69 -1.04
N SER A 153 -4.09 -3.86 -1.55
CA SER A 153 -3.04 -3.21 -0.77
C SER A 153 -2.93 -1.75 -1.14
N TYR A 154 -2.60 -0.93 -0.15
CA TYR A 154 -2.37 0.51 -0.31
C TYR A 154 -1.16 0.94 0.50
N ALA A 155 -0.15 1.49 -0.16
CA ALA A 155 1.05 2.02 0.48
C ALA A 155 0.82 3.49 0.85
N TYR A 156 0.77 3.78 2.15
CA TYR A 156 0.50 5.15 2.66
C TYR A 156 1.57 6.16 2.27
N THR A 157 2.81 5.69 2.10
CA THR A 157 3.96 6.57 1.82
C THR A 157 4.08 6.96 0.35
N THR A 158 3.61 6.12 -0.58
CA THR A 158 3.79 6.31 -2.03
C THR A 158 2.47 6.47 -2.77
N GLY A 159 1.33 6.10 -2.15
CA GLY A 159 0.03 6.03 -2.81
C GLY A 159 -0.10 4.83 -3.77
N GLU A 160 0.87 3.92 -3.77
CA GLU A 160 0.79 2.69 -4.56
C GLU A 160 -0.34 1.81 -4.08
N THR A 161 -1.10 1.30 -5.02
CA THR A 161 -2.23 0.39 -4.77
C THR A 161 -2.12 -0.82 -5.69
N ALA A 162 -2.53 -1.97 -5.17
CA ALA A 162 -2.69 -3.17 -5.96
C ALA A 162 -3.97 -3.87 -5.55
N ILE A 163 -4.63 -4.50 -6.51
CA ILE A 163 -5.81 -5.32 -6.31
C ILE A 163 -5.66 -6.61 -7.11
N ASP A 164 -5.93 -7.73 -6.45
CA ASP A 164 -6.03 -9.05 -7.07
C ASP A 164 -7.37 -9.66 -6.69
N SER A 165 -8.08 -10.23 -7.66
CA SER A 165 -9.37 -10.89 -7.43
C SER A 165 -9.41 -12.21 -8.19
N THR A 166 -9.93 -13.25 -7.53
CA THR A 166 -10.25 -14.54 -8.14
C THR A 166 -11.71 -14.86 -7.90
N ILE A 167 -12.44 -15.12 -8.96
CA ILE A 167 -13.84 -15.58 -8.94
C ILE A 167 -13.87 -16.92 -9.62
N ALA A 168 -14.24 -17.98 -8.91
CA ALA A 168 -14.34 -19.33 -9.46
C ALA A 168 -15.74 -19.89 -9.31
N ILE A 169 -16.26 -20.44 -10.39
CA ILE A 169 -17.51 -21.20 -10.47
C ILE A 169 -17.13 -22.59 -10.95
N ASN A 170 -17.21 -23.58 -10.07
CA ASN A 170 -16.81 -24.96 -10.35
C ASN A 170 -17.60 -25.55 -11.52
N GLY A 171 -16.91 -26.17 -12.45
CA GLY A 171 -17.51 -26.73 -13.66
C GLY A 171 -17.97 -25.67 -14.67
N PHE A 172 -17.63 -24.39 -14.46
CA PHE A 172 -17.92 -23.30 -15.39
C PHE A 172 -16.67 -22.52 -15.79
N GLY A 173 -15.97 -21.91 -14.83
CA GLY A 173 -14.76 -21.16 -15.14
C GLY A 173 -14.21 -20.37 -13.98
N VAL A 174 -13.01 -19.81 -14.19
CA VAL A 174 -12.29 -18.94 -13.25
C VAL A 174 -11.99 -17.61 -13.93
N LEU A 175 -12.33 -16.52 -13.26
CA LEU A 175 -11.97 -15.16 -13.65
C LEU A 175 -10.95 -14.62 -12.66
N ASP A 176 -9.75 -14.38 -13.14
CA ASP A 176 -8.69 -13.70 -12.40
C ASP A 176 -8.52 -12.26 -12.89
N TYR A 177 -8.44 -11.34 -11.96
CA TYR A 177 -8.19 -9.93 -12.21
C TYR A 177 -7.02 -9.45 -11.36
N SER A 178 -6.06 -8.75 -11.96
CA SER A 178 -4.94 -8.14 -11.27
C SER A 178 -4.66 -6.76 -11.83
N ALA A 179 -4.62 -5.76 -10.96
CA ALA A 179 -4.25 -4.40 -11.32
C ALA A 179 -3.35 -3.78 -10.26
N SER A 180 -2.43 -2.93 -10.70
CA SER A 180 -1.63 -2.09 -9.80
C SER A 180 -1.43 -0.70 -10.38
N GLY A 181 -1.25 0.27 -9.50
CA GLY A 181 -1.08 1.66 -9.90
C GLY A 181 -0.81 2.57 -8.72
N THR A 182 -0.80 3.87 -8.97
CA THR A 182 -0.62 4.91 -7.96
C THR A 182 -1.74 5.92 -8.07
N ILE A 183 -2.39 6.23 -6.96
CA ILE A 183 -3.43 7.28 -6.90
C ILE A 183 -2.73 8.63 -6.90
N LEU A 184 -3.11 9.48 -7.86
CA LEU A 184 -2.54 10.81 -8.07
C LEU A 184 -3.59 11.88 -7.70
N PRO A 185 -3.26 12.80 -6.78
CA PRO A 185 -4.15 13.92 -6.49
C PRO A 185 -4.24 14.86 -7.70
N ARG A 186 -5.42 15.39 -7.94
CA ARG A 186 -5.66 16.39 -8.97
C ARG A 186 -6.35 17.61 -8.40
N LEU A 187 -6.08 18.76 -9.01
CA LEU A 187 -6.88 19.94 -8.85
C LEU A 187 -7.83 20.06 -10.03
N SER A 188 -9.08 20.44 -9.76
CA SER A 188 -10.04 20.84 -10.80
C SER A 188 -9.56 22.11 -11.50
N GLU A 189 -10.17 22.45 -12.62
CA GLU A 189 -9.90 23.70 -13.37
C GLU A 189 -10.03 24.95 -12.50
N PHE A 190 -10.81 24.87 -11.42
CA PHE A 190 -11.03 25.97 -10.46
C PHE A 190 -10.07 25.94 -9.26
N GLY A 191 -9.03 25.06 -9.27
CA GLY A 191 -8.06 24.95 -8.18
C GLY A 191 -8.55 24.23 -6.91
N TYR A 192 -9.73 23.62 -6.92
CA TYR A 192 -10.23 22.78 -5.82
C TYR A 192 -9.80 21.33 -6.02
N PRO A 193 -9.74 20.52 -4.93
CA PRO A 193 -9.54 19.08 -5.07
C PRO A 193 -10.58 18.47 -6.01
N GLY A 194 -10.12 17.80 -7.07
CA GLY A 194 -10.95 17.08 -8.03
C GLY A 194 -10.89 15.57 -7.80
N ASP A 195 -11.58 14.82 -8.65
CA ASP A 195 -11.47 13.37 -8.65
C ASP A 195 -10.02 12.95 -8.95
N PRO A 196 -9.45 11.97 -8.24
CA PRO A 196 -8.08 11.55 -8.43
C PRO A 196 -7.88 10.87 -9.79
N ALA A 197 -6.72 11.09 -10.40
CA ALA A 197 -6.24 10.27 -11.50
C ALA A 197 -5.54 9.01 -10.96
N VAL A 198 -5.43 7.97 -11.79
CA VAL A 198 -4.72 6.75 -11.43
C VAL A 198 -3.62 6.49 -12.46
N ARG A 199 -2.38 6.43 -12.00
CA ARG A 199 -1.28 5.93 -12.84
C ARG A 199 -1.30 4.41 -12.79
N VAL A 200 -1.78 3.77 -13.84
CA VAL A 200 -1.84 2.31 -13.96
C VAL A 200 -0.46 1.79 -14.38
N SER A 201 0.08 0.86 -13.62
CA SER A 201 1.35 0.17 -13.90
C SER A 201 1.15 -1.27 -14.36
N ARG A 202 0.02 -1.87 -14.04
CA ARG A 202 -0.38 -3.21 -14.49
C ARG A 202 -1.90 -3.31 -14.54
N ALA A 203 -2.42 -4.00 -15.57
CA ALA A 203 -3.81 -4.44 -15.63
C ALA A 203 -3.89 -5.72 -16.45
N VAL A 204 -4.42 -6.78 -15.85
CA VAL A 204 -4.56 -8.11 -16.46
C VAL A 204 -5.89 -8.70 -16.02
N VAL A 205 -6.62 -9.26 -16.97
CA VAL A 205 -7.83 -10.06 -16.74
C VAL A 205 -7.64 -11.38 -17.47
N THR A 206 -7.80 -12.51 -16.78
CA THR A 206 -7.73 -13.84 -17.37
C THR A 206 -9.02 -14.59 -17.09
N LEU A 207 -9.66 -15.08 -18.15
CA LEU A 207 -10.78 -16.02 -18.09
C LEU A 207 -10.25 -17.39 -18.45
N LYS A 208 -10.44 -18.36 -17.54
CA LYS A 208 -10.11 -19.77 -17.75
C LYS A 208 -11.39 -20.58 -17.78
N ASP A 209 -11.56 -21.41 -18.79
CA ASP A 209 -12.67 -22.35 -18.87
C ASP A 209 -12.46 -23.55 -17.91
N ASP A 210 -13.52 -23.93 -17.22
CA ASP A 210 -13.59 -25.12 -16.38
C ASP A 210 -14.84 -25.96 -16.72
N GLY A 211 -15.24 -25.95 -18.02
CA GLY A 211 -16.42 -26.63 -18.54
C GLY A 211 -17.58 -25.71 -18.94
N GLY A 212 -17.45 -24.39 -18.69
CA GLY A 212 -18.49 -23.41 -19.01
C GLY A 212 -18.80 -23.34 -20.48
N TRP A 213 -17.78 -23.38 -21.34
CA TRP A 213 -18.02 -23.41 -22.78
C TRP A 213 -18.78 -24.65 -23.22
N ALA A 214 -18.46 -25.83 -22.68
CA ALA A 214 -19.19 -27.07 -22.98
C ALA A 214 -20.66 -26.97 -22.59
N ALA A 215 -20.98 -26.31 -21.46
CA ALA A 215 -22.36 -26.09 -21.01
C ALA A 215 -23.08 -25.05 -21.91
N ILE A 216 -22.46 -23.92 -22.18
CA ILE A 216 -23.06 -22.82 -22.97
C ILE A 216 -23.23 -23.23 -24.44
N SER A 217 -22.26 -23.90 -25.03
CA SER A 217 -22.31 -24.30 -26.44
C SER A 217 -23.49 -25.23 -26.76
N GLN A 218 -24.01 -26.00 -25.80
CA GLN A 218 -25.17 -26.84 -26.01
C GLN A 218 -26.45 -26.05 -26.30
N VAL A 219 -26.56 -24.84 -25.79
CA VAL A 219 -27.77 -24.01 -25.90
C VAL A 219 -27.64 -22.92 -26.98
N LEU A 220 -26.40 -22.70 -27.49
CA LEU A 220 -26.20 -21.78 -28.60
C LEU A 220 -26.69 -22.36 -29.93
N PRO A 221 -27.23 -21.52 -30.82
CA PRO A 221 -27.48 -21.87 -32.23
C PRO A 221 -26.20 -22.40 -32.89
N GLU A 222 -26.35 -23.32 -33.86
CA GLU A 222 -25.23 -23.97 -34.52
C GLU A 222 -24.23 -22.99 -35.16
N ASN A 223 -24.74 -21.93 -35.76
CA ASN A 223 -23.94 -20.85 -36.35
C ASN A 223 -23.09 -20.07 -35.30
N LEU A 224 -23.52 -20.01 -34.04
CA LEU A 224 -22.75 -19.40 -32.93
C LEU A 224 -21.81 -20.39 -32.22
N ARG A 225 -21.65 -21.61 -32.74
CA ARG A 225 -20.63 -22.59 -32.31
C ARG A 225 -19.51 -22.70 -33.32
N ASP A 226 -19.74 -22.20 -34.53
CA ASP A 226 -18.71 -22.19 -35.56
C ASP A 226 -17.67 -21.10 -35.29
N PRO A 227 -16.38 -21.48 -35.11
CA PRO A 227 -15.31 -20.54 -34.73
C PRO A 227 -15.19 -19.35 -35.71
N VAL A 228 -15.37 -19.57 -37.02
CA VAL A 228 -15.26 -18.53 -38.02
C VAL A 228 -16.41 -17.54 -37.90
N THR A 229 -17.63 -18.05 -37.78
CA THR A 229 -18.84 -17.20 -37.63
C THR A 229 -18.77 -16.38 -36.33
N ILE A 230 -18.34 -16.97 -35.24
CA ILE A 230 -18.14 -16.24 -33.95
C ILE A 230 -17.12 -15.11 -34.14
N ARG A 231 -16.02 -15.39 -34.83
CA ARG A 231 -15.01 -14.37 -35.11
C ARG A 231 -15.56 -13.21 -35.91
N GLU A 232 -16.33 -13.48 -36.97
CA GLU A 232 -16.92 -12.45 -37.82
C GLU A 232 -17.94 -11.60 -37.06
N LEU A 233 -18.90 -12.23 -36.42
CA LEU A 233 -19.94 -11.54 -35.64
C LEU A 233 -19.37 -10.79 -34.45
N GLY A 234 -18.39 -11.40 -33.73
CA GLY A 234 -17.72 -10.78 -32.61
C GLY A 234 -16.88 -9.57 -33.04
N THR A 235 -16.20 -9.65 -34.20
CA THR A 235 -15.45 -8.52 -34.77
C THR A 235 -16.37 -7.33 -35.00
N GLU A 236 -17.53 -7.57 -35.61
CA GLU A 236 -18.52 -6.50 -35.85
C GLU A 236 -19.05 -5.94 -34.54
N ALA A 237 -19.50 -6.79 -33.62
CA ALA A 237 -20.07 -6.35 -32.34
C ALA A 237 -19.06 -5.55 -31.46
N VAL A 238 -17.82 -6.04 -31.31
CA VAL A 238 -16.79 -5.34 -30.54
C VAL A 238 -16.37 -4.04 -31.23
N SER A 239 -16.27 -4.05 -32.56
CA SER A 239 -15.97 -2.83 -33.34
C SER A 239 -17.06 -1.77 -33.19
N GLN A 240 -18.32 -2.15 -33.22
CA GLN A 240 -19.45 -1.25 -32.99
C GLN A 240 -19.43 -0.69 -31.57
N PHE A 241 -19.17 -1.52 -30.56
CA PHE A 241 -19.04 -1.07 -29.17
C PHE A 241 -17.93 -0.03 -29.01
N ILE A 242 -16.75 -0.29 -29.55
CA ILE A 242 -15.59 0.60 -29.44
C ILE A 242 -15.79 1.89 -30.22
N SER A 243 -16.42 1.81 -31.40
CA SER A 243 -16.72 2.97 -32.26
C SER A 243 -17.96 3.76 -31.84
N GLU A 244 -18.56 3.45 -30.68
CA GLU A 244 -19.80 4.08 -30.20
C GLU A 244 -20.96 3.97 -31.18
N GLY A 245 -21.15 2.76 -31.69
CA GLY A 245 -22.19 2.50 -32.71
C GLY A 245 -21.81 3.01 -34.11
N GLY A 246 -20.52 3.12 -34.43
CA GLY A 246 -20.02 3.59 -35.71
C GLY A 246 -19.89 5.12 -35.80
N LEU A 247 -20.03 5.86 -34.71
CA LEU A 247 -19.90 7.31 -34.68
C LEU A 247 -18.46 7.79 -34.90
N ARG A 248 -17.48 6.94 -34.63
CA ARG A 248 -16.07 7.22 -34.93
C ARG A 248 -15.36 6.04 -35.58
N ALA A 249 -14.30 6.31 -36.32
CA ALA A 249 -13.44 5.26 -36.86
C ALA A 249 -12.53 4.68 -35.75
N LEU A 250 -12.28 3.38 -35.80
CA LEU A 250 -11.32 2.73 -34.92
C LEU A 250 -9.88 3.17 -35.22
N GLY A 251 -9.10 3.46 -34.19
CA GLY A 251 -7.66 3.67 -34.27
C GLY A 251 -6.90 2.37 -34.62
N ALA A 252 -5.59 2.47 -34.88
CA ALA A 252 -4.79 1.30 -35.22
C ALA A 252 -4.68 0.32 -34.00
N VAL A 253 -4.51 0.86 -32.79
CA VAL A 253 -4.42 0.05 -31.54
C VAL A 253 -5.74 -0.70 -31.30
N GLU A 254 -6.88 -0.02 -31.49
CA GLU A 254 -8.21 -0.62 -31.31
C GLU A 254 -8.48 -1.72 -32.34
N ARG A 255 -8.11 -1.51 -33.62
CA ARG A 255 -8.25 -2.56 -34.66
C ARG A 255 -7.39 -3.79 -34.33
N ASN A 256 -6.15 -3.59 -33.88
CA ASN A 256 -5.28 -4.69 -33.48
C ASN A 256 -5.87 -5.45 -32.30
N PHE A 257 -6.34 -4.73 -31.26
CA PHE A 257 -7.01 -5.34 -30.11
C PHE A 257 -8.22 -6.19 -30.53
N VAL A 258 -9.08 -5.68 -31.41
CA VAL A 258 -10.24 -6.44 -31.91
C VAL A 258 -9.78 -7.70 -32.64
N GLY A 259 -8.75 -7.58 -33.51
CA GLY A 259 -8.20 -8.71 -34.25
C GLY A 259 -7.61 -9.79 -33.34
N ASP A 260 -6.81 -9.38 -32.37
CA ASP A 260 -6.21 -10.27 -31.39
C ASP A 260 -7.28 -10.95 -30.51
N LEU A 261 -8.23 -10.17 -29.97
CA LEU A 261 -9.31 -10.70 -29.13
C LEU A 261 -10.15 -11.73 -29.89
N MET A 262 -10.53 -11.43 -31.12
CA MET A 262 -11.36 -12.37 -31.90
C MET A 262 -10.55 -13.59 -32.37
N GLY A 263 -9.25 -13.46 -32.57
CA GLY A 263 -8.37 -14.60 -32.80
C GLY A 263 -8.29 -15.54 -31.59
N GLU A 264 -8.17 -14.99 -30.38
CA GLU A 264 -8.18 -15.77 -29.15
C GLU A 264 -9.56 -16.41 -28.86
N VAL A 265 -10.65 -15.71 -29.17
CA VAL A 265 -12.03 -16.27 -29.07
C VAL A 265 -12.23 -17.42 -30.03
N GLU A 266 -11.77 -17.32 -31.29
CA GLU A 266 -11.81 -18.41 -32.27
C GLU A 266 -11.02 -19.64 -31.78
N ALA A 267 -9.82 -19.42 -31.25
CA ALA A 267 -8.98 -20.46 -30.67
C ALA A 267 -9.68 -21.12 -29.45
N PHE A 268 -10.26 -20.32 -28.58
CA PHE A 268 -11.00 -20.77 -27.39
C PHE A 268 -12.23 -21.61 -27.75
N VAL A 269 -13.00 -21.18 -28.74
CA VAL A 269 -14.18 -21.95 -29.22
C VAL A 269 -13.77 -23.31 -29.78
N THR A 270 -12.60 -23.37 -30.43
CA THR A 270 -12.06 -24.61 -31.01
C THR A 270 -11.50 -25.54 -29.93
N ASN A 271 -10.78 -24.96 -28.98
CA ASN A 271 -10.14 -25.69 -27.86
C ASN A 271 -10.23 -24.83 -26.60
N PRO A 272 -11.29 -24.97 -25.80
CA PRO A 272 -11.50 -24.17 -24.60
C PRO A 272 -10.31 -24.23 -23.64
N GLY A 273 -9.85 -23.07 -23.19
CA GLY A 273 -8.68 -22.93 -22.34
C GLY A 273 -8.70 -21.59 -21.60
N GLU A 274 -7.74 -20.73 -21.91
CA GLU A 274 -7.63 -19.42 -21.26
C GLU A 274 -7.68 -18.31 -22.29
N ILE A 275 -8.29 -17.17 -21.93
CA ILE A 275 -8.19 -15.89 -22.64
C ILE A 275 -7.74 -14.84 -21.66
N THR A 276 -6.68 -14.13 -22.00
CA THR A 276 -6.12 -13.05 -21.20
C THR A 276 -6.21 -11.73 -21.96
N ILE A 277 -6.76 -10.70 -21.31
CA ILE A 277 -6.68 -9.32 -21.75
C ILE A 277 -5.69 -8.60 -20.84
N GLN A 278 -4.66 -8.01 -21.42
CA GLN A 278 -3.57 -7.39 -20.69
C GLN A 278 -3.23 -6.02 -21.25
N ALA A 279 -2.98 -5.04 -20.36
CA ALA A 279 -2.49 -3.73 -20.75
C ALA A 279 -1.01 -3.78 -21.14
N ASP A 280 -0.64 -3.16 -22.25
CA ASP A 280 0.76 -3.00 -22.68
C ASP A 280 1.27 -1.62 -22.27
N LEU A 281 1.82 -1.53 -21.05
CA LEU A 281 2.17 -0.29 -20.39
C LEU A 281 3.69 -0.09 -20.39
N PRO A 282 4.17 1.16 -20.56
CA PRO A 282 5.55 1.49 -20.31
C PRO A 282 5.91 1.27 -18.82
N PRO A 283 7.20 1.14 -18.48
CA PRO A 283 7.64 0.97 -17.08
C PRO A 283 7.17 2.08 -16.13
N THR A 284 6.96 3.30 -16.66
CA THR A 284 6.46 4.46 -15.90
C THR A 284 4.95 4.41 -15.64
N GLY A 285 4.24 3.44 -16.22
CA GLY A 285 2.79 3.39 -16.22
C GLY A 285 2.13 4.44 -17.13
N ILE A 286 0.81 4.41 -17.17
CA ILE A 286 -0.02 5.39 -17.90
C ILE A 286 -1.00 6.03 -16.92
N VAL A 287 -1.18 7.33 -17.00
CA VAL A 287 -2.15 8.07 -16.18
C VAL A 287 -3.51 8.00 -16.85
N ILE A 288 -4.49 7.47 -16.12
CA ILE A 288 -5.90 7.45 -16.48
C ILE A 288 -6.58 8.60 -15.75
N GLU A 289 -7.16 9.49 -16.53
CA GLU A 289 -7.85 10.68 -16.05
C GLU A 289 -9.31 10.35 -15.69
N PRO A 290 -9.96 11.10 -14.77
CA PRO A 290 -11.31 10.80 -14.30
C PRO A 290 -12.39 10.80 -15.39
N ASP A 291 -12.26 11.61 -16.44
CA ASP A 291 -13.16 11.64 -17.59
C ASP A 291 -13.14 10.33 -18.39
N MET A 292 -11.99 9.63 -18.41
CA MET A 292 -11.86 8.32 -19.07
C MET A 292 -12.62 7.21 -18.34
N TYR A 293 -12.96 7.39 -17.05
CA TYR A 293 -13.75 6.39 -16.31
C TYR A 293 -15.19 6.27 -16.84
N ASN A 294 -15.70 7.34 -17.43
CA ASN A 294 -17.04 7.38 -18.00
C ASN A 294 -17.08 6.96 -19.48
N THR A 295 -15.92 6.76 -20.08
CA THR A 295 -15.76 6.37 -21.49
C THR A 295 -14.84 5.16 -21.63
N PRO A 296 -15.28 3.95 -21.20
CA PRO A 296 -14.43 2.76 -21.14
C PRO A 296 -13.83 2.37 -22.50
N GLN A 297 -14.44 2.78 -23.60
CA GLN A 297 -13.93 2.56 -24.96
C GLN A 297 -12.56 3.23 -25.17
N THR A 298 -12.33 4.39 -24.56
CA THR A 298 -11.05 5.12 -24.66
C THR A 298 -9.92 4.43 -23.92
N LEU A 299 -10.23 3.61 -22.91
CA LEU A 299 -9.24 2.87 -22.12
C LEU A 299 -8.52 1.80 -22.96
N ILE A 300 -9.16 1.25 -23.98
CA ILE A 300 -8.55 0.23 -24.86
C ILE A 300 -7.29 0.79 -25.53
N ALA A 301 -7.41 1.97 -26.12
CA ALA A 301 -6.28 2.63 -26.77
C ALA A 301 -5.29 3.19 -25.75
N ALA A 302 -5.76 3.81 -24.67
CA ALA A 302 -4.92 4.42 -23.64
C ALA A 302 -4.05 3.39 -22.92
N LEU A 303 -4.59 2.22 -22.59
CA LEU A 303 -3.89 1.14 -21.93
C LEU A 303 -3.14 0.22 -22.90
N GLY A 304 -3.30 0.39 -24.22
CA GLY A 304 -2.72 -0.51 -25.20
C GLY A 304 -3.11 -1.97 -24.96
N LEU A 305 -4.43 -2.21 -24.77
CA LEU A 305 -4.92 -3.55 -24.45
C LEU A 305 -4.58 -4.55 -25.57
N GLN A 306 -4.16 -5.74 -25.17
CA GLN A 306 -3.87 -6.87 -26.03
C GLN A 306 -4.57 -8.11 -25.51
N ALA A 307 -5.08 -8.94 -26.41
CA ALA A 307 -5.63 -10.24 -26.07
C ALA A 307 -4.64 -11.35 -26.43
N ARG A 308 -4.56 -12.39 -25.59
CA ARG A 308 -3.68 -13.55 -25.76
C ARG A 308 -4.12 -14.71 -24.88
N THR A 309 -3.63 -15.90 -25.15
CA THR A 309 -3.97 -17.09 -24.35
C THR A 309 -3.43 -16.96 -22.92
N THR A 310 -2.16 -16.60 -22.76
CA THR A 310 -1.51 -16.52 -21.43
C THR A 310 -0.94 -15.14 -21.17
N PRO A 311 -0.97 -14.65 -19.91
CA PRO A 311 -0.39 -13.36 -19.58
C PRO A 311 1.13 -13.34 -19.81
N LEU A 312 1.64 -12.24 -20.35
CA LEU A 312 3.08 -12.02 -20.40
C LEU A 312 3.62 -11.70 -19.00
N ALA A 313 4.75 -12.30 -18.68
CA ALA A 313 5.54 -11.86 -17.55
C ALA A 313 6.08 -10.44 -17.85
N ARG A 314 5.64 -9.44 -17.05
CA ARG A 314 6.09 -8.04 -17.22
C ARG A 314 7.23 -7.66 -16.30
N THR A 315 7.50 -8.48 -15.30
CA THR A 315 8.70 -8.36 -14.48
C THR A 315 9.87 -8.73 -15.38
N GLN A 316 10.86 -7.85 -15.48
CA GLN A 316 12.08 -8.16 -16.18
C GLN A 316 12.76 -9.31 -15.43
N ILE A 317 12.61 -10.51 -15.96
CA ILE A 317 13.24 -11.70 -15.38
C ILE A 317 14.74 -11.55 -15.55
N LEU A 318 15.50 -11.73 -14.46
CA LEU A 318 16.95 -11.70 -14.53
C LEU A 318 17.45 -12.83 -15.43
N SER A 319 18.39 -12.51 -16.29
CA SER A 319 19.01 -13.51 -17.18
C SER A 319 19.83 -14.53 -16.40
N LEU A 320 20.09 -15.70 -16.99
CA LEU A 320 20.98 -16.69 -16.37
C LEU A 320 22.40 -16.13 -16.12
N THR A 321 22.85 -15.19 -16.94
CA THR A 321 24.11 -14.47 -16.72
C THR A 321 24.06 -13.60 -15.47
N ASP A 322 22.97 -12.84 -15.26
CA ASP A 322 22.78 -12.02 -14.07
C ASP A 322 22.67 -12.87 -12.81
N LEU A 323 21.94 -14.00 -12.89
CA LEU A 323 21.81 -14.94 -11.77
C LEU A 323 23.16 -15.58 -11.41
N ALA A 324 23.99 -15.91 -12.40
CA ALA A 324 25.35 -16.39 -12.16
C ALA A 324 26.24 -15.32 -11.52
N ALA A 325 26.09 -14.06 -11.96
CA ALA A 325 26.85 -12.93 -11.41
C ALA A 325 26.48 -12.64 -9.94
N ILE A 326 25.22 -12.83 -9.53
CA ILE A 326 24.81 -12.73 -8.12
C ILE A 326 25.58 -13.73 -7.23
N GLN A 327 25.93 -14.89 -7.75
CA GLN A 327 26.72 -15.92 -7.02
C GLN A 327 28.21 -15.57 -6.92
N THR A 328 28.67 -14.60 -7.73
CA THR A 328 30.05 -14.11 -7.73
C THR A 328 30.07 -12.58 -7.57
N PRO A 329 29.69 -12.04 -6.40
CA PRO A 329 29.48 -10.61 -6.18
C PRO A 329 30.68 -9.73 -6.55
N ASP A 330 31.90 -10.24 -6.44
CA ASP A 330 33.12 -9.48 -6.72
C ASP A 330 33.28 -9.08 -8.20
N THR A 331 32.52 -9.69 -9.09
CA THR A 331 32.50 -9.33 -10.51
C THR A 331 31.53 -8.22 -10.85
N LEU A 332 30.67 -7.83 -9.90
CA LEU A 332 29.62 -6.83 -10.08
C LEU A 332 30.12 -5.42 -9.79
N SER A 333 29.65 -4.45 -10.56
CA SER A 333 29.76 -3.04 -10.20
C SER A 333 28.91 -2.72 -8.95
N ASN A 334 29.26 -1.65 -8.24
CA ASN A 334 28.53 -1.23 -7.03
C ASN A 334 27.04 -0.96 -7.32
N THR A 335 26.73 -0.35 -8.47
CA THR A 335 25.34 -0.12 -8.92
C THR A 335 24.60 -1.45 -9.13
N GLN A 336 25.21 -2.41 -9.79
CA GLN A 336 24.61 -3.73 -10.00
C GLN A 336 24.36 -4.47 -8.69
N ARG A 337 25.29 -4.37 -7.72
CA ARG A 337 25.10 -4.94 -6.37
C ARG A 337 23.85 -4.36 -5.69
N ILE A 338 23.65 -3.04 -5.75
CA ILE A 338 22.45 -2.37 -5.20
C ILE A 338 21.19 -2.84 -5.92
N ASP A 339 21.19 -2.90 -7.25
CA ASP A 339 20.02 -3.27 -8.04
C ASP A 339 19.65 -4.75 -7.84
N PHE A 340 20.62 -5.65 -7.79
CA PHE A 340 20.36 -7.06 -7.49
C PHE A 340 19.93 -7.30 -6.06
N ALA A 341 20.49 -6.58 -5.09
CA ALA A 341 20.03 -6.65 -3.71
C ALA A 341 18.55 -6.18 -3.57
N ARG A 342 18.19 -5.12 -4.29
CA ARG A 342 16.80 -4.64 -4.35
C ARG A 342 15.91 -5.69 -5.01
N ALA A 343 16.31 -6.25 -6.15
CA ALA A 343 15.56 -7.28 -6.86
C ALA A 343 15.32 -8.52 -5.99
N LEU A 344 16.33 -8.97 -5.23
CA LEU A 344 16.22 -10.07 -4.28
C LEU A 344 15.27 -9.77 -3.11
N LEU A 345 15.30 -8.55 -2.56
CA LEU A 345 14.40 -8.15 -1.47
C LEU A 345 12.94 -7.99 -1.93
N ASP A 346 12.74 -7.54 -3.17
CA ASP A 346 11.41 -7.32 -3.76
C ASP A 346 10.84 -8.58 -4.40
N GLY A 347 11.68 -9.55 -4.75
CA GLY A 347 11.30 -10.70 -5.58
C GLY A 347 11.02 -10.28 -7.02
N SER A 348 11.73 -9.27 -7.52
CA SER A 348 11.53 -8.68 -8.85
C SER A 348 12.50 -9.28 -9.85
N GLY A 349 11.98 -10.13 -10.75
CA GLY A 349 12.79 -10.84 -11.75
C GLY A 349 13.63 -12.01 -11.22
N VAL A 350 13.61 -12.22 -9.91
CA VAL A 350 14.29 -13.30 -9.18
C VAL A 350 13.45 -13.68 -7.95
N PRO A 351 13.45 -14.94 -7.50
CA PRO A 351 12.77 -15.31 -6.26
C PRO A 351 13.29 -14.48 -5.08
N ARG A 352 12.35 -14.04 -4.22
CA ARG A 352 12.69 -13.26 -3.03
C ARG A 352 13.65 -14.04 -2.13
N SER A 353 14.77 -13.42 -1.78
CA SER A 353 15.77 -13.98 -0.86
C SER A 353 16.49 -12.87 -0.12
N SER A 354 16.54 -12.95 1.21
CA SER A 354 17.36 -12.06 2.03
C SER A 354 18.78 -12.63 2.27
N ALA A 355 18.99 -13.92 2.02
CA ALA A 355 20.24 -14.60 2.38
C ALA A 355 21.46 -14.11 1.58
N LEU A 356 21.27 -13.74 0.32
CA LEU A 356 22.35 -13.27 -0.58
C LEU A 356 22.60 -11.76 -0.50
N VAL A 357 21.71 -11.01 0.15
CA VAL A 357 21.76 -9.54 0.20
C VAL A 357 22.98 -9.01 0.96
N PRO A 358 23.38 -9.58 2.12
CA PRO A 358 24.57 -9.12 2.83
C PRO A 358 25.87 -9.20 2.00
N ASP A 359 26.07 -10.25 1.23
CA ASP A 359 27.27 -10.41 0.40
C ASP A 359 27.38 -9.34 -0.70
N LEU A 360 26.23 -8.84 -1.16
CA LEU A 360 26.17 -7.74 -2.13
C LEU A 360 26.41 -6.38 -1.49
N LEU A 361 25.89 -6.13 -0.28
CA LEU A 361 25.77 -4.79 0.29
C LEU A 361 26.82 -4.43 1.35
N LEU A 362 27.29 -5.41 2.15
CA LEU A 362 28.28 -5.13 3.21
C LEU A 362 29.55 -4.46 2.69
N PRO A 363 30.13 -4.87 1.55
CA PRO A 363 31.32 -4.21 1.01
C PRO A 363 31.09 -2.75 0.59
N LEU A 364 29.82 -2.33 0.41
CA LEU A 364 29.47 -0.99 -0.03
C LEU A 364 29.27 -0.01 1.14
N LEU A 365 29.25 -0.48 2.38
CA LEU A 365 29.01 0.38 3.55
C LEU A 365 30.16 1.35 3.82
N ASP A 366 31.37 1.02 3.38
CA ASP A 366 32.55 1.86 3.51
C ASP A 366 32.75 2.79 2.29
N ASP A 367 31.93 2.68 1.26
CA ASP A 367 32.00 3.48 0.04
C ASP A 367 31.14 4.75 0.21
N PRO A 368 31.71 5.97 0.17
CA PRO A 368 30.96 7.19 0.42
C PRO A 368 29.77 7.43 -0.53
N GLU A 369 29.82 6.91 -1.76
CA GLU A 369 28.74 7.07 -2.74
C GLU A 369 27.63 6.04 -2.55
N PHE A 370 27.99 4.80 -2.15
CA PHE A 370 27.05 3.68 -2.11
C PHE A 370 26.63 3.27 -0.70
N SER A 371 27.28 3.79 0.35
CA SER A 371 26.97 3.44 1.75
C SER A 371 25.51 3.76 2.12
N GLY A 372 24.99 4.90 1.70
CA GLY A 372 23.62 5.31 1.97
C GLY A 372 22.58 4.35 1.38
N PRO A 373 22.58 4.11 0.04
CA PRO A 373 21.70 3.15 -0.60
C PRO A 373 21.83 1.72 -0.05
N ALA A 374 23.06 1.25 0.19
CA ALA A 374 23.31 -0.07 0.76
C ALA A 374 22.73 -0.18 2.17
N ALA A 375 23.00 0.79 3.03
CA ALA A 375 22.49 0.83 4.38
C ALA A 375 20.95 0.91 4.43
N ALA A 376 20.31 1.66 3.55
CA ALA A 376 18.84 1.71 3.46
C ALA A 376 18.23 0.33 3.15
N LEU A 377 18.83 -0.45 2.26
CA LEU A 377 18.39 -1.80 1.94
C LEU A 377 18.69 -2.78 3.09
N MET A 378 19.86 -2.65 3.74
CA MET A 378 20.21 -3.46 4.93
C MET A 378 19.26 -3.19 6.09
N ALA A 379 18.92 -1.92 6.37
CA ALA A 379 17.95 -1.56 7.39
C ALA A 379 16.57 -2.18 7.12
N ARG A 380 16.13 -2.14 5.85
CA ARG A 380 14.86 -2.76 5.43
C ARG A 380 14.88 -4.29 5.59
N MET A 381 16.00 -4.92 5.30
CA MET A 381 16.16 -6.37 5.42
C MET A 381 16.11 -6.84 6.88
N THR A 382 16.76 -6.09 7.80
CA THR A 382 16.99 -6.52 9.18
C THR A 382 15.91 -6.06 10.17
N GLN A 383 15.05 -5.10 9.79
CA GLN A 383 14.11 -4.42 10.70
C GLN A 383 13.15 -5.37 11.46
N ASP A 384 12.79 -6.52 10.87
CA ASP A 384 11.84 -7.47 11.46
C ASP A 384 12.57 -8.57 12.29
N GLN A 385 13.90 -8.66 12.21
CA GLN A 385 14.70 -9.69 12.86
C GLN A 385 15.61 -9.15 13.96
N ASP A 386 16.24 -8.00 13.69
CA ASP A 386 17.20 -7.35 14.59
C ASP A 386 17.03 -5.82 14.51
N VAL A 387 16.13 -5.30 15.35
CA VAL A 387 15.80 -3.87 15.38
C VAL A 387 17.04 -2.99 15.70
N PRO A 388 17.92 -3.34 16.67
CA PRO A 388 19.16 -2.60 16.91
C PRO A 388 20.10 -2.55 15.69
N ALA A 389 20.32 -3.66 15.00
CA ALA A 389 21.15 -3.68 13.79
C ALA A 389 20.50 -2.85 12.67
N ALA A 390 19.18 -2.97 12.46
CA ALA A 390 18.44 -2.16 11.53
C ALA A 390 18.57 -0.67 11.82
N TYR A 391 18.54 -0.29 13.09
CA TYR A 391 18.73 1.09 13.53
C TYR A 391 20.14 1.61 13.18
N GLY A 392 21.18 0.81 13.39
CA GLY A 392 22.54 1.14 12.96
C GLY A 392 22.65 1.44 11.48
N TYR A 393 22.07 0.60 10.62
CA TYR A 393 22.02 0.83 9.18
C TYR A 393 21.16 2.06 8.81
N ALA A 394 20.05 2.27 9.50
CA ALA A 394 19.22 3.45 9.27
C ALA A 394 19.92 4.77 9.64
N LEU A 395 20.83 4.77 10.63
CA LEU A 395 21.68 5.92 10.95
C LEU A 395 22.62 6.27 9.78
N ILE A 396 23.23 5.27 9.15
CA ILE A 396 24.07 5.45 7.96
C ILE A 396 23.24 6.05 6.81
N ALA A 397 22.10 5.45 6.52
CA ALA A 397 21.22 5.88 5.45
C ALA A 397 20.71 7.32 5.66
N ALA A 398 20.35 7.68 6.89
CA ALA A 398 19.86 9.01 7.23
C ALA A 398 20.98 10.06 7.15
N ALA A 399 22.17 9.73 7.64
CA ALA A 399 23.35 10.60 7.52
C ALA A 399 23.72 10.88 6.05
N ALA A 400 23.51 9.90 5.17
CA ALA A 400 23.67 10.04 3.73
C ALA A 400 22.49 10.75 3.03
N GLY A 401 21.47 11.19 3.77
CA GLY A 401 20.31 11.90 3.23
C GLY A 401 19.36 11.03 2.41
N MET A 402 19.35 9.72 2.64
CA MET A 402 18.47 8.81 1.89
C MET A 402 16.99 9.09 2.15
N PRO A 403 16.13 9.05 1.11
CA PRO A 403 14.69 9.24 1.27
C PRO A 403 14.09 8.27 2.29
N ASN A 404 13.18 8.75 3.12
CA ASN A 404 12.45 7.99 4.16
C ASN A 404 13.33 7.43 5.31
N ALA A 405 14.65 7.65 5.32
CA ALA A 405 15.54 7.11 6.36
C ALA A 405 15.23 7.70 7.74
N THR A 406 14.90 9.00 7.85
CA THR A 406 14.49 9.64 9.10
C THR A 406 13.21 9.04 9.67
N ALA A 407 12.20 8.78 8.83
CA ALA A 407 10.97 8.12 9.24
C ALA A 407 11.21 6.66 9.65
N GLN A 408 12.19 5.99 9.05
CA GLN A 408 12.60 4.65 9.46
C GLN A 408 13.28 4.66 10.84
N LEU A 409 14.15 5.65 11.12
CA LEU A 409 14.72 5.85 12.45
C LEU A 409 13.63 6.00 13.51
N ASP A 410 12.61 6.84 13.27
CA ASP A 410 11.52 7.05 14.21
C ASP A 410 10.73 5.76 14.51
N ARG A 411 10.47 4.96 13.47
CA ARG A 411 9.80 3.65 13.63
C ARG A 411 10.61 2.64 14.44
N LEU A 412 11.91 2.59 14.20
CA LEU A 412 12.80 1.67 14.92
C LEU A 412 12.99 2.12 16.36
N GLU A 413 13.16 3.43 16.62
CA GLU A 413 13.24 3.98 17.97
C GLU A 413 12.01 3.69 18.82
N ALA A 414 10.82 3.64 18.22
CA ALA A 414 9.60 3.30 18.93
C ALA A 414 9.58 1.85 19.45
N GLN A 415 10.45 0.98 18.91
CA GLN A 415 10.58 -0.43 19.30
C GLN A 415 11.79 -0.68 20.21
N MET A 416 12.62 0.35 20.47
CA MET A 416 13.86 0.25 21.23
C MET A 416 13.75 0.94 22.59
N THR A 417 14.57 0.53 23.54
CA THR A 417 14.72 1.31 24.76
C THR A 417 15.52 2.60 24.48
N THR A 418 15.23 3.66 25.22
CA THR A 418 15.95 4.92 25.06
C THR A 418 17.47 4.74 25.25
N GLN A 419 17.87 3.91 26.19
CA GLN A 419 19.29 3.62 26.44
C GLN A 419 19.96 2.97 25.23
N THR A 420 19.28 2.00 24.59
CA THR A 420 19.80 1.33 23.37
C THR A 420 19.90 2.32 22.20
N VAL A 421 18.92 3.21 22.05
CA VAL A 421 18.93 4.26 21.01
C VAL A 421 20.13 5.19 21.18
N LEU A 422 20.30 5.75 22.38
CA LEU A 422 21.39 6.68 22.67
C LEU A 422 22.77 6.01 22.50
N ALA A 423 22.92 4.79 23.01
CA ALA A 423 24.17 4.03 22.84
C ALA A 423 24.49 3.72 21.37
N ALA A 424 23.48 3.43 20.54
CA ALA A 424 23.68 3.21 19.10
C ALA A 424 24.11 4.49 18.37
N GLN A 425 23.54 5.65 18.76
CA GLN A 425 23.94 6.96 18.19
C GLN A 425 25.39 7.29 18.54
N ASP A 426 25.80 7.07 19.79
CA ASP A 426 27.16 7.30 20.24
C ASP A 426 28.15 6.34 19.55
N ALA A 427 27.79 5.05 19.47
CA ALA A 427 28.59 4.06 18.75
C ALA A 427 28.80 4.42 17.28
N TYR A 428 27.76 4.90 16.61
CA TYR A 428 27.85 5.36 15.21
C TYR A 428 28.82 6.53 15.05
N LEU A 429 28.74 7.53 15.93
CA LEU A 429 29.64 8.68 15.89
C LEU A 429 31.10 8.30 16.12
N LEU A 430 31.34 7.33 17.02
CA LEU A 430 32.67 6.80 17.28
C LEU A 430 33.23 6.01 16.08
N GLN A 431 32.41 5.13 15.50
CA GLN A 431 32.81 4.31 14.34
C GLN A 431 33.14 5.14 13.10
N THR A 432 32.40 6.22 12.89
CA THR A 432 32.61 7.11 11.74
C THR A 432 33.68 8.17 11.98
N ASN A 433 34.35 8.13 13.15
CA ASN A 433 35.30 9.19 13.55
C ASN A 433 34.69 10.59 13.32
N ALA A 434 33.42 10.75 13.72
CA ALA A 434 32.71 12.00 13.50
C ALA A 434 33.47 13.17 14.15
N PRO A 435 33.64 14.31 13.45
CA PRO A 435 34.42 15.43 13.98
C PRO A 435 33.87 15.93 15.31
N GLU A 436 34.75 16.48 16.16
CA GLU A 436 34.34 17.10 17.41
C GLU A 436 33.32 18.20 17.15
N PRO A 437 32.24 18.30 17.92
CA PRO A 437 31.14 19.23 17.61
C PRO A 437 31.59 20.68 17.48
N VAL A 438 32.52 21.13 18.31
CA VAL A 438 33.02 22.50 18.28
C VAL A 438 33.72 22.88 16.95
N THR A 439 34.27 21.88 16.25
CA THR A 439 34.98 22.15 14.95
C THR A 439 34.01 22.45 13.81
N LEU A 440 32.73 22.20 13.99
CA LEU A 440 31.67 22.49 13.00
C LEU A 440 31.02 23.87 13.22
N VAL A 441 31.42 24.59 14.26
CA VAL A 441 30.90 25.93 14.57
C VAL A 441 31.54 26.96 13.65
N SER A 442 30.77 27.55 12.75
CA SER A 442 31.21 28.64 11.85
C SER A 442 30.72 29.96 12.39
N GLY A 443 31.39 30.63 13.13
CA GLY A 443 31.21 31.78 14.01
C GLY A 443 30.37 33.01 13.62
N ASP A 444 29.58 33.06 12.55
CA ASP A 444 28.98 34.34 12.10
C ASP A 444 27.48 34.48 12.39
N ASP A 445 26.72 33.40 12.35
CA ASP A 445 25.25 33.41 12.52
C ASP A 445 24.79 32.39 13.57
N PRO A 446 24.15 32.81 14.67
CA PRO A 446 23.61 31.90 15.68
C PRO A 446 22.61 30.87 15.12
N ARG A 447 21.92 31.21 14.01
CA ARG A 447 20.96 30.31 13.36
C ARG A 447 21.63 29.07 12.76
N ASP A 448 22.91 29.14 12.38
CA ASP A 448 23.68 28.00 11.87
C ASP A 448 23.83 26.92 12.94
N LEU A 449 24.02 27.31 14.21
CA LEU A 449 24.02 26.36 15.35
C LEU A 449 22.68 25.67 15.52
N ARG A 450 21.58 26.41 15.34
CA ARG A 450 20.24 25.82 15.38
C ARG A 450 19.99 24.87 14.21
N VAL A 451 20.50 25.20 13.02
CA VAL A 451 20.43 24.30 11.85
C VAL A 451 21.19 22.99 12.11
N LEU A 452 22.40 23.07 12.70
CA LEU A 452 23.14 21.88 13.14
C LEU A 452 22.38 21.07 14.20
N SER A 453 21.78 21.76 15.18
CA SER A 453 20.96 21.12 16.20
C SER A 453 19.79 20.34 15.56
N LEU A 454 19.03 20.97 14.67
CA LEU A 454 17.91 20.35 13.96
C LEU A 454 18.37 19.18 13.07
N ALA A 455 19.50 19.32 12.38
CA ALA A 455 20.06 18.27 11.53
C ALA A 455 20.39 17.01 12.35
N HIS A 456 21.04 17.17 13.51
CA HIS A 456 21.33 16.08 14.42
C HIS A 456 20.07 15.54 15.14
N PHE A 457 19.10 16.39 15.44
CA PHE A 457 17.83 15.99 16.03
C PHE A 457 17.00 15.12 15.07
N ALA A 458 16.87 15.57 13.83
CA ALA A 458 16.15 14.86 12.79
C ALA A 458 16.94 13.67 12.21
N GLY A 459 18.28 13.74 12.21
CA GLY A 459 19.14 12.80 11.49
C GLY A 459 19.00 12.93 9.99
N SER A 460 18.96 14.17 9.47
CA SER A 460 18.80 14.42 8.03
C SER A 460 20.06 15.08 7.46
N GLY A 461 20.81 14.32 6.63
CA GLY A 461 22.10 14.76 6.11
C GLY A 461 23.21 14.87 7.17
N GLN A 462 22.89 14.49 8.40
CA GLN A 462 23.79 14.36 9.54
C GLN A 462 23.39 13.12 10.33
N ALA A 463 24.34 12.54 11.05
CA ALA A 463 24.04 11.44 11.97
C ALA A 463 23.05 11.91 13.04
N ARG A 464 21.96 11.18 13.24
CA ARG A 464 21.06 11.44 14.36
C ARG A 464 21.84 11.28 15.68
N SER A 465 21.84 12.32 16.50
CA SER A 465 22.41 12.32 17.85
C SER A 465 21.70 13.34 18.72
N TYR A 466 20.92 12.89 19.66
CA TYR A 466 20.23 13.78 20.59
C TYR A 466 21.17 14.54 21.50
N ALA A 467 22.30 13.93 21.85
CA ALA A 467 23.37 14.60 22.62
C ALA A 467 23.96 15.78 21.85
N ARG A 468 24.34 15.58 20.58
CA ARG A 468 24.85 16.66 19.73
C ARG A 468 23.79 17.72 19.43
N ALA A 469 22.56 17.30 19.17
CA ALA A 469 21.45 18.22 18.98
C ALA A 469 21.27 19.16 20.18
N TYR A 470 21.30 18.59 21.38
CA TYR A 470 21.21 19.36 22.62
C TYR A 470 22.41 20.30 22.81
N TYR A 471 23.61 19.82 22.56
CA TYR A 471 24.83 20.63 22.61
C TYR A 471 24.75 21.87 21.71
N TYR A 472 24.36 21.72 20.44
CA TYR A 472 24.22 22.86 19.51
C TYR A 472 23.04 23.75 19.89
N ALA A 473 21.96 23.23 20.44
CA ALA A 473 20.87 24.05 20.94
C ALA A 473 21.31 24.96 22.10
N LEU A 474 22.16 24.46 23.03
CA LEU A 474 22.75 25.25 24.10
C LEU A 474 23.64 26.36 23.58
N LEU A 475 24.48 26.07 22.59
CA LEU A 475 25.34 27.10 21.99
C LEU A 475 24.53 28.14 21.23
N ALA A 476 23.51 27.72 20.48
CA ALA A 476 22.63 28.63 19.75
C ALA A 476 21.87 29.58 20.69
N GLU A 477 21.35 29.02 21.82
CA GLU A 477 20.69 29.82 22.87
C GLU A 477 21.66 30.83 23.50
N ALA A 478 22.89 30.40 23.79
CA ALA A 478 23.95 31.30 24.34
C ALA A 478 24.37 32.39 23.34
N ALA A 479 24.36 32.08 22.05
CA ALA A 479 24.65 33.04 20.97
C ALA A 479 23.45 33.96 20.64
N GLY A 480 22.30 33.82 21.30
CA GLY A 480 21.13 34.69 21.20
C GLY A 480 20.10 34.31 20.15
N ASP A 481 20.12 33.08 19.61
CA ASP A 481 19.02 32.59 18.74
C ASP A 481 17.75 32.36 19.57
N ILE A 482 16.71 33.16 19.32
CA ILE A 482 15.46 33.16 20.07
C ILE A 482 14.72 31.80 19.96
N ALA A 483 14.85 31.10 18.84
CA ALA A 483 14.18 29.80 18.61
C ALA A 483 14.92 28.62 19.23
N ALA A 484 16.19 28.80 19.64
CA ALA A 484 16.99 27.71 20.20
C ALA A 484 16.47 27.24 21.56
N THR A 485 15.92 28.13 22.38
CA THR A 485 15.32 27.77 23.67
C THR A 485 14.19 26.76 23.50
N SER A 486 13.26 27.00 22.56
CA SER A 486 12.16 26.07 22.28
C SER A 486 12.65 24.71 21.78
N LEU A 487 13.69 24.70 20.93
CA LEU A 487 14.29 23.45 20.44
C LEU A 487 14.97 22.66 21.57
N ARG A 488 15.71 23.34 22.47
CA ARG A 488 16.31 22.73 23.64
C ARG A 488 15.24 22.09 24.53
N GLU A 489 14.15 22.82 24.79
CA GLU A 489 13.02 22.32 25.59
C GLU A 489 12.32 21.13 24.93
N GLU A 490 12.17 21.14 23.61
CA GLU A 490 11.63 20.02 22.84
C GLU A 490 12.49 18.75 23.01
N ILE A 491 13.82 18.90 22.90
CA ILE A 491 14.75 17.78 23.10
C ILE A 491 14.63 17.23 24.53
N GLU A 492 14.58 18.08 25.54
CA GLU A 492 14.41 17.67 26.95
C GLU A 492 13.05 16.97 27.17
N ALA A 493 11.96 17.54 26.63
CA ALA A 493 10.61 17.01 26.77
C ALA A 493 10.47 15.61 26.14
N ARG A 494 11.17 15.33 25.04
CA ARG A 494 11.18 14.02 24.37
C ARG A 494 11.52 12.88 25.34
N PHE A 495 12.42 13.14 26.29
CA PHE A 495 12.87 12.15 27.27
C PHE A 495 12.10 12.26 28.59
N GLY A 496 11.79 13.47 29.03
CA GLY A 496 11.04 13.71 30.28
C GLY A 496 9.65 13.08 30.26
N ALA A 497 8.95 13.13 29.12
CA ALA A 497 7.62 12.56 28.97
C ALA A 497 7.57 11.01 28.97
N ARG A 498 8.72 10.32 28.83
CA ARG A 498 8.81 8.86 28.77
C ARG A 498 8.94 8.18 30.14
N GLY A 499 8.85 8.93 31.21
CA GLY A 499 8.86 8.44 32.59
C GLY A 499 10.21 8.61 33.33
N PRO A 500 10.24 8.40 34.66
CA PRO A 500 11.37 8.77 35.52
C PRO A 500 12.69 8.06 35.19
N ALA A 501 12.63 6.81 34.75
CA ALA A 501 13.85 6.05 34.42
C ALA A 501 14.53 6.62 33.18
N VAL A 502 13.76 7.00 32.14
CA VAL A 502 14.26 7.61 30.91
C VAL A 502 14.76 9.03 31.19
N ALA A 503 14.00 9.81 31.96
CA ALA A 503 14.40 11.16 32.38
C ALA A 503 15.76 11.14 33.12
N LYS A 504 16.01 10.13 34.00
CA LYS A 504 17.28 9.99 34.70
C LYS A 504 18.46 9.72 33.76
N VAL A 505 18.30 8.86 32.74
CA VAL A 505 19.33 8.60 31.74
C VAL A 505 19.66 9.89 30.98
N TRP A 506 18.62 10.60 30.55
CA TRP A 506 18.78 11.86 29.84
C TRP A 506 19.47 12.94 30.69
N THR A 507 19.11 13.08 31.96
CA THR A 507 19.72 14.06 32.89
C THR A 507 21.23 13.92 32.94
N GLY A 508 21.76 12.68 32.91
CA GLY A 508 23.22 12.45 32.88
C GLY A 508 23.86 13.00 31.60
N ILE A 509 23.27 12.67 30.43
CA ILE A 509 23.75 13.13 29.12
C ILE A 509 23.63 14.65 29.01
N ALA A 510 22.50 15.21 29.42
CA ALA A 510 22.28 16.66 29.39
C ALA A 510 23.32 17.41 30.24
N ALA A 511 23.64 16.94 31.43
CA ALA A 511 24.66 17.53 32.29
C ALA A 511 26.06 17.49 31.67
N GLU A 512 26.42 16.36 31.03
CA GLU A 512 27.66 16.24 30.28
C GLU A 512 27.74 17.23 29.12
N MET A 513 26.67 17.33 28.31
CA MET A 513 26.60 18.26 27.17
C MET A 513 26.60 19.72 27.62
N GLN A 514 25.95 20.06 28.73
CA GLN A 514 26.02 21.40 29.33
C GLN A 514 27.43 21.77 29.73
N GLN A 515 28.13 20.87 30.45
CA GLN A 515 29.52 21.11 30.85
C GLN A 515 30.42 21.26 29.62
N ARG A 516 30.25 20.40 28.62
CA ARG A 516 30.98 20.46 27.37
C ARG A 516 30.73 21.78 26.62
N ALA A 517 29.47 22.17 26.47
CA ALA A 517 29.10 23.42 25.78
C ALA A 517 29.74 24.63 26.44
N VAL A 518 29.75 24.73 27.77
CA VAL A 518 30.44 25.83 28.50
C VAL A 518 31.94 25.76 28.29
N THR A 519 32.54 24.57 28.35
CA THR A 519 34.00 24.41 28.15
C THR A 519 34.41 24.84 26.76
N ASP A 520 33.69 24.40 25.72
CA ASP A 520 33.98 24.74 24.32
C ASP A 520 33.66 26.20 24.02
N TRP A 521 32.60 26.78 24.63
CA TRP A 521 32.25 28.18 24.54
C TRP A 521 33.40 29.09 24.96
N ILE A 522 34.11 28.70 26.04
CA ILE A 522 35.25 29.44 26.58
C ILE A 522 36.51 29.15 25.78
N ASN A 523 36.85 27.86 25.57
CA ASN A 523 38.16 27.49 25.01
C ASN A 523 38.31 27.80 23.52
N ALA A 524 37.20 27.80 22.76
CA ALA A 524 37.18 28.15 21.36
C ALA A 524 36.87 29.65 21.10
N ASP A 525 36.81 30.47 22.15
CA ASP A 525 36.47 31.90 22.10
C ASP A 525 35.18 32.19 21.27
N LEU A 526 34.16 31.34 21.43
CA LEU A 526 32.91 31.50 20.71
C LEU A 526 32.19 32.83 21.00
N PRO A 527 32.26 33.39 22.23
CA PRO A 527 31.75 34.74 22.47
C PRO A 527 32.31 35.80 21.48
N GLY A 528 33.62 35.74 21.20
CA GLY A 528 34.24 36.66 20.25
C GLY A 528 33.72 36.54 18.82
N ALA A 529 33.34 35.30 18.44
CA ALA A 529 32.78 35.01 17.12
C ALA A 529 31.36 35.57 16.92
N TYR A 530 30.54 35.59 18.00
CA TYR A 530 29.14 36.03 17.95
C TYR A 530 28.91 37.47 18.50
N LEU A 531 29.94 38.10 19.09
CA LEU A 531 29.83 39.50 19.46
C LEU A 531 29.85 40.37 18.18
N ILE A 532 28.73 41.02 17.93
CA ILE A 532 28.69 42.06 16.89
C ILE A 532 29.63 43.15 17.35
N ASN A 533 30.68 43.42 16.59
CA ASN A 533 31.49 44.64 16.75
C ASN A 533 30.58 45.83 16.50
N ASN A 534 30.05 46.43 17.58
CA ASN A 534 29.35 47.70 17.56
C ASN A 534 30.30 48.84 17.30
#